data_2a771d8b8524de6e0eec2c5571071b7c
#
_entry.id   2a771d8b8524de6e0eec2c5571071b7c
#
_cell.length_a   1.000
_cell.length_b   1.000
_cell.length_c   1.000
_cell.angle_alpha   90.00
_cell.angle_beta   90.00
_cell.angle_gamma   90.00
#
_symmetry.space_group_name_H-M   'P 1'
#
loop_
_entity.id
_entity.type
_entity.pdbx_description
1 polymer ?
#
loop_
_entity_poly.entity_id
_entity_poly.type
_entity_poly.pdbx_seq_one_letter_code
_entity_poly.pdbx_strand_id
1 'polypeptide(L)'
;MRIRILRRLAEINEILDLVKQIEQAKRNLEEATELISDPELGEMAQEDVRTLGLKIDSLNAELEEKLLPHDPADDKPAIMEIRAGAGGDEASLFAGELYRMYVRYAERHGLKVELMSQNENEAGGMKEVVIRVSGEKPYGQLKFEGGVHRVQRVPVTESQGRIHTSTATVAVLPEAAESDLEIKPEDLRIDIYRSGGHGGQGVNTTDSAVRITHLPTGIMVAMQDERSQQQNRVKAMAVLRSRLMEKKKQEEMAAASDARKSLIGSGDRSEKIRTYNFPQDRITDHRVHYSRSNVGAAMDGDIDDLVRELTQAERADAEAAV
;
A
#
# COMPACT_ATOMS: atom_id res chain seq x y z
N MET A 1 20.22 4.22 5.33
CA MET A 1 20.25 4.91 6.66
C MET A 1 20.26 6.44 6.56
N ARG A 2 21.20 7.09 5.85
CA ARG A 2 21.25 8.58 5.72
C ARG A 2 19.98 9.22 5.16
N ILE A 3 19.40 8.70 4.09
CA ILE A 3 18.19 9.25 3.44
C ILE A 3 17.00 9.23 4.39
N ARG A 4 16.82 8.16 5.18
CA ARG A 4 15.74 8.03 6.15
C ARG A 4 15.85 9.07 7.28
N ILE A 5 17.08 9.35 7.75
CA ILE A 5 17.34 10.36 8.77
C ILE A 5 17.04 11.77 8.22
N LEU A 6 17.47 12.07 7.00
CA LEU A 6 17.21 13.37 6.37
C LEU A 6 15.71 13.62 6.13
N ARG A 7 14.96 12.59 5.72
CA ARG A 7 13.52 12.67 5.53
C ARG A 7 12.81 12.95 6.87
N ARG A 8 13.17 12.22 7.94
CA ARG A 8 12.62 12.43 9.27
C ARG A 8 12.94 13.80 9.84
N LEU A 9 14.13 14.31 9.55
CA LEU A 9 14.54 15.68 9.96
C LEU A 9 13.72 16.75 9.21
N ALA A 10 13.44 16.56 7.93
CA ALA A 10 12.59 17.45 7.16
C ALA A 10 11.16 17.48 7.73
N GLU A 11 10.55 16.32 7.99
CA GLU A 11 9.23 16.21 8.61
C GLU A 11 9.15 16.94 9.96
N ILE A 12 10.14 16.74 10.82
CA ILE A 12 10.20 17.44 12.14
C ILE A 12 10.30 18.95 11.97
N ASN A 13 11.11 19.43 11.01
CA ASN A 13 11.22 20.86 10.75
C ASN A 13 9.92 21.46 10.24
N GLU A 14 9.18 20.77 9.36
CA GLU A 14 7.87 21.21 8.90
C GLU A 14 6.86 21.32 10.06
N ILE A 15 6.83 20.34 10.96
CA ILE A 15 5.97 20.37 12.17
C ILE A 15 6.35 21.57 13.05
N LEU A 16 7.64 21.80 13.29
CA LEU A 16 8.11 22.92 14.10
C LEU A 16 7.76 24.28 13.48
N ASP A 17 7.79 24.37 12.15
CA ASP A 17 7.42 25.61 11.45
C ASP A 17 5.91 25.85 11.48
N LEU A 18 5.07 24.83 11.43
CA LEU A 18 3.63 24.93 11.66
C LEU A 18 3.32 25.40 13.07
N VAL A 19 3.97 24.82 14.10
CA VAL A 19 3.81 25.24 15.49
C VAL A 19 4.14 26.72 15.66
N LYS A 20 5.26 27.20 15.09
CA LYS A 20 5.63 28.62 15.12
C LYS A 20 4.60 29.52 14.44
N GLN A 21 4.03 29.10 13.31
CA GLN A 21 2.98 29.84 12.61
C GLN A 21 1.71 29.93 13.44
N ILE A 22 1.31 28.86 14.12
CA ILE A 22 0.16 28.84 15.02
C ILE A 22 0.38 29.79 16.20
N GLU A 23 1.56 29.72 16.84
CA GLU A 23 1.91 30.61 17.95
C GLU A 23 1.92 32.09 17.53
N GLN A 24 2.43 32.40 16.33
CA GLN A 24 2.41 33.76 15.83
C GLN A 24 0.99 34.22 15.51
N ALA A 25 0.17 33.36 14.90
CA ALA A 25 -1.23 33.68 14.61
C ALA A 25 -2.05 33.89 15.91
N LYS A 26 -1.79 33.12 16.96
CA LYS A 26 -2.43 33.29 18.27
C LYS A 26 -2.04 34.62 18.92
N ARG A 27 -0.75 35.02 18.88
CA ARG A 27 -0.31 36.34 19.38
C ARG A 27 -1.00 37.48 18.63
N ASN A 28 -1.03 37.39 17.29
CA ASN A 28 -1.69 38.42 16.48
C ASN A 28 -3.20 38.48 16.79
N LEU A 29 -3.84 37.34 17.08
CA LEU A 29 -5.27 37.27 17.49
C LEU A 29 -5.49 37.95 18.84
N GLU A 30 -4.59 37.76 19.80
CA GLU A 30 -4.64 38.44 21.11
C GLU A 30 -4.51 39.97 20.93
N GLU A 31 -3.50 40.41 20.16
CA GLU A 31 -3.31 41.84 19.84
C GLU A 31 -4.53 42.45 19.14
N ALA A 32 -5.10 41.78 18.13
CA ALA A 32 -6.32 42.25 17.44
C ALA A 32 -7.52 42.27 18.38
N THR A 33 -7.63 41.32 19.30
CA THR A 33 -8.74 41.25 20.26
C THR A 33 -8.72 42.45 21.25
N GLU A 34 -7.53 42.91 21.66
CA GLU A 34 -7.38 44.11 22.53
C GLU A 34 -7.82 45.38 21.80
N LEU A 35 -7.65 45.45 20.48
CA LEU A 35 -8.01 46.60 19.66
C LEU A 35 -9.48 46.68 19.28
N ILE A 36 -10.32 45.67 19.54
CA ILE A 36 -11.76 45.66 19.23
C ILE A 36 -12.49 46.81 19.87
N SER A 37 -12.06 47.25 21.08
CA SER A 37 -12.68 48.33 21.84
C SER A 37 -12.23 49.73 21.40
N ASP A 38 -11.30 49.84 20.46
CA ASP A 38 -10.81 51.11 19.93
C ASP A 38 -11.82 51.72 18.95
N PRO A 39 -12.17 53.01 19.12
CA PRO A 39 -13.17 53.67 18.25
C PRO A 39 -12.78 53.80 16.78
N GLU A 40 -11.46 53.84 16.47
CA GLU A 40 -10.95 54.03 15.11
C GLU A 40 -10.57 52.69 14.44
N LEU A 41 -10.13 51.72 15.23
CA LEU A 41 -9.57 50.46 14.74
C LEU A 41 -10.50 49.26 14.96
N GLY A 42 -11.57 49.39 15.73
CA GLY A 42 -12.43 48.30 16.15
C GLY A 42 -13.05 47.46 15.03
N GLU A 43 -13.52 48.10 13.94
CA GLU A 43 -14.06 47.33 12.78
C GLU A 43 -13.01 46.50 12.08
N MET A 44 -11.80 47.04 11.90
CA MET A 44 -10.69 46.35 11.26
C MET A 44 -10.19 45.22 12.16
N ALA A 45 -10.10 45.45 13.47
CA ALA A 45 -9.74 44.44 14.46
C ALA A 45 -10.73 43.27 14.50
N GLN A 46 -12.05 43.52 14.33
CA GLN A 46 -13.03 42.42 14.25
C GLN A 46 -12.83 41.53 13.02
N GLU A 47 -12.52 42.09 11.86
CA GLU A 47 -12.24 41.31 10.65
C GLU A 47 -10.93 40.54 10.77
N ASP A 48 -9.90 41.14 11.40
CA ASP A 48 -8.64 40.48 11.69
C ASP A 48 -8.83 39.29 12.65
N VAL A 49 -9.61 39.43 13.72
CA VAL A 49 -9.96 38.35 14.64
C VAL A 49 -10.63 37.20 13.91
N ARG A 50 -11.59 37.50 13.01
CA ARG A 50 -12.28 36.47 12.24
C ARG A 50 -11.34 35.72 11.28
N THR A 51 -10.50 36.44 10.53
CA THR A 51 -9.56 35.86 9.58
C THR A 51 -8.45 35.06 10.25
N LEU A 52 -7.90 35.56 11.39
CA LEU A 52 -6.91 34.87 12.18
C LEU A 52 -7.49 33.61 12.84
N GLY A 53 -8.74 33.65 13.30
CA GLY A 53 -9.43 32.47 13.83
C GLY A 53 -9.49 31.34 12.80
N LEU A 54 -9.99 31.63 11.60
CA LEU A 54 -10.04 30.67 10.50
C LEU A 54 -8.66 30.12 10.10
N LYS A 55 -7.65 31.00 10.12
CA LYS A 55 -6.27 30.61 9.84
C LYS A 55 -5.71 29.68 10.91
N ILE A 56 -5.97 29.94 12.19
CA ILE A 56 -5.54 29.07 13.30
C ILE A 56 -6.20 27.70 13.19
N ASP A 57 -7.50 27.66 12.89
CA ASP A 57 -8.22 26.39 12.70
C ASP A 57 -7.64 25.57 11.55
N SER A 58 -7.31 26.22 10.43
CA SER A 58 -6.67 25.58 9.27
C SER A 58 -5.27 25.06 9.62
N LEU A 59 -4.45 25.85 10.32
CA LEU A 59 -3.10 25.43 10.71
C LEU A 59 -3.11 24.31 11.77
N ASN A 60 -4.08 24.31 12.68
CA ASN A 60 -4.25 23.23 13.66
C ASN A 60 -4.63 21.93 12.94
N ALA A 61 -5.58 21.98 11.99
CA ALA A 61 -5.94 20.80 11.20
C ALA A 61 -4.73 20.21 10.41
N GLU A 62 -3.90 21.08 9.83
CA GLU A 62 -2.67 20.67 9.15
C GLU A 62 -1.64 20.07 10.12
N LEU A 63 -1.50 20.65 11.32
CA LEU A 63 -0.63 20.13 12.36
C LEU A 63 -1.08 18.75 12.86
N GLU A 64 -2.39 18.58 13.11
CA GLU A 64 -2.98 17.30 13.50
C GLU A 64 -2.72 16.24 12.44
N GLU A 65 -2.89 16.60 11.15
CA GLU A 65 -2.58 15.68 10.05
C GLU A 65 -1.12 15.22 10.05
N LYS A 66 -0.17 16.13 10.31
CA LYS A 66 1.26 15.80 10.33
C LYS A 66 1.72 15.10 11.61
N LEU A 67 0.99 15.24 12.72
CA LEU A 67 1.29 14.56 13.99
C LEU A 67 0.80 13.11 14.02
N LEU A 68 -0.15 12.74 13.18
CA LEU A 68 -0.62 11.36 13.10
C LEU A 68 0.53 10.42 12.71
N PRO A 69 0.58 9.23 13.29
CA PRO A 69 1.59 8.24 12.95
C PRO A 69 1.47 7.89 11.47
N HIS A 70 2.46 8.34 10.68
CA HIS A 70 2.55 8.04 9.26
C HIS A 70 3.03 6.59 9.09
N ASP A 71 2.22 5.75 8.42
CA ASP A 71 2.68 4.42 8.02
C ASP A 71 3.67 4.57 6.85
N PRO A 72 4.93 4.12 7.02
CA PRO A 72 5.91 4.16 5.93
C PRO A 72 5.48 3.36 4.69
N ALA A 73 4.47 2.50 4.81
CA ALA A 73 3.90 1.80 3.67
C ALA A 73 3.08 2.72 2.76
N ASP A 74 2.50 3.80 3.30
CA ASP A 74 1.63 4.72 2.54
C ASP A 74 2.37 5.41 1.39
N ASP A 75 3.69 5.65 1.54
CA ASP A 75 4.54 6.26 0.50
C ASP A 75 4.97 5.28 -0.60
N LYS A 76 4.76 3.97 -0.41
CA LYS A 76 5.17 2.97 -1.38
C LYS A 76 4.21 2.93 -2.56
N PRO A 77 4.70 2.56 -3.75
CA PRO A 77 3.81 2.20 -4.85
C PRO A 77 2.83 1.11 -4.41
N ALA A 78 1.58 1.21 -4.89
CA ALA A 78 0.55 0.25 -4.61
C ALA A 78 0.43 -0.76 -5.76
N ILE A 79 0.40 -2.04 -5.44
CA ILE A 79 0.00 -3.10 -6.37
C ILE A 79 -1.47 -3.38 -6.11
N MET A 80 -2.29 -3.08 -7.11
CA MET A 80 -3.73 -3.30 -7.03
C MET A 80 -4.12 -4.44 -7.96
N GLU A 81 -4.80 -5.42 -7.41
CA GLU A 81 -5.32 -6.57 -8.14
C GLU A 81 -6.83 -6.57 -8.04
N ILE A 82 -7.51 -6.59 -9.19
CA ILE A 82 -8.97 -6.60 -9.31
C ILE A 82 -9.36 -7.90 -10.00
N ARG A 83 -10.24 -8.67 -9.36
CA ARG A 83 -10.73 -9.95 -9.89
C ARG A 83 -12.25 -10.00 -9.90
N ALA A 84 -12.80 -10.62 -10.92
CA ALA A 84 -14.22 -11.00 -10.94
C ALA A 84 -14.50 -12.01 -9.82
N GLY A 85 -15.55 -11.73 -9.04
CA GLY A 85 -16.04 -12.62 -7.99
C GLY A 85 -17.28 -13.41 -8.45
N ALA A 86 -18.29 -13.49 -7.59
CA ALA A 86 -19.54 -14.17 -7.90
C ALA A 86 -20.41 -13.35 -8.88
N GLY A 87 -20.85 -13.95 -10.00
CA GLY A 87 -21.77 -13.28 -10.94
C GLY A 87 -21.47 -13.54 -12.42
N GLY A 88 -20.49 -14.40 -12.75
CA GLY A 88 -20.17 -14.77 -14.13
C GLY A 88 -19.68 -13.57 -14.96
N ASP A 89 -20.22 -13.40 -16.17
CA ASP A 89 -19.81 -12.32 -17.09
C ASP A 89 -20.06 -10.92 -16.51
N GLU A 90 -21.15 -10.75 -15.78
CA GLU A 90 -21.45 -9.48 -15.13
C GLU A 90 -20.38 -9.08 -14.07
N ALA A 91 -19.87 -10.05 -13.31
CA ALA A 91 -18.77 -9.80 -12.38
C ALA A 91 -17.48 -9.38 -13.11
N SER A 92 -17.21 -9.96 -14.28
CA SER A 92 -16.08 -9.59 -15.13
C SER A 92 -16.22 -8.19 -15.75
N LEU A 93 -17.42 -7.81 -16.17
CA LEU A 93 -17.72 -6.46 -16.66
C LEU A 93 -17.54 -5.45 -15.53
N PHE A 94 -18.05 -5.75 -14.34
CA PHE A 94 -17.91 -4.88 -13.18
C PHE A 94 -16.44 -4.73 -12.72
N ALA A 95 -15.66 -5.80 -12.78
CA ALA A 95 -14.22 -5.73 -12.51
C ALA A 95 -13.49 -4.78 -13.48
N GLY A 96 -13.87 -4.81 -14.79
CA GLY A 96 -13.35 -3.88 -15.79
C GLY A 96 -13.79 -2.43 -15.55
N GLU A 97 -14.98 -2.22 -15.01
CA GLU A 97 -15.46 -0.88 -14.64
C GLU A 97 -14.74 -0.35 -13.42
N LEU A 98 -14.50 -1.16 -12.38
CA LEU A 98 -13.68 -0.78 -11.22
C LEU A 98 -12.25 -0.43 -11.64
N TYR A 99 -11.64 -1.21 -12.54
CA TYR A 99 -10.35 -0.88 -13.10
C TYR A 99 -10.34 0.53 -13.73
N ARG A 100 -11.32 0.85 -14.58
CA ARG A 100 -11.44 2.19 -15.18
C ARG A 100 -11.65 3.28 -14.15
N MET A 101 -12.46 3.03 -13.13
CA MET A 101 -12.69 3.94 -12.00
C MET A 101 -11.35 4.30 -11.32
N TYR A 102 -10.53 3.30 -10.99
CA TYR A 102 -9.25 3.56 -10.33
C TYR A 102 -8.21 4.22 -11.23
N VAL A 103 -8.20 3.91 -12.53
CA VAL A 103 -7.35 4.62 -13.50
C VAL A 103 -7.72 6.11 -13.54
N ARG A 104 -9.01 6.44 -13.64
CA ARG A 104 -9.47 7.83 -13.66
C ARG A 104 -9.24 8.56 -12.32
N TYR A 105 -9.42 7.87 -11.21
CA TYR A 105 -9.05 8.40 -9.90
C TYR A 105 -7.56 8.75 -9.84
N ALA A 106 -6.72 7.83 -10.26
CA ALA A 106 -5.27 8.03 -10.30
C ALA A 106 -4.87 9.22 -11.21
N GLU A 107 -5.47 9.34 -12.39
CA GLU A 107 -5.23 10.47 -13.30
C GLU A 107 -5.60 11.82 -12.66
N ARG A 108 -6.72 11.89 -11.96
CA ARG A 108 -7.17 13.11 -11.24
C ARG A 108 -6.20 13.53 -10.14
N HIS A 109 -5.54 12.57 -9.49
CA HIS A 109 -4.59 12.81 -8.40
C HIS A 109 -3.14 12.85 -8.83
N GLY A 110 -2.87 12.88 -10.15
CA GLY A 110 -1.50 12.91 -10.67
C GLY A 110 -0.69 11.64 -10.39
N LEU A 111 -1.38 10.52 -10.07
CA LEU A 111 -0.76 9.23 -9.90
C LEU A 111 -0.54 8.56 -11.26
N LYS A 112 0.55 7.81 -11.38
CA LYS A 112 0.88 7.06 -12.59
C LYS A 112 0.44 5.62 -12.44
N VAL A 113 -0.36 5.13 -13.40
CA VAL A 113 -0.81 3.74 -13.47
C VAL A 113 -0.01 2.99 -14.54
N GLU A 114 0.47 1.82 -14.19
CA GLU A 114 1.17 0.87 -15.06
C GLU A 114 0.44 -0.46 -15.04
N LEU A 115 0.02 -0.93 -16.21
CA LEU A 115 -0.62 -2.24 -16.34
C LEU A 115 0.44 -3.34 -16.27
N MET A 116 0.34 -4.22 -15.28
CA MET A 116 1.26 -5.34 -15.10
C MET A 116 0.76 -6.62 -15.79
N SER A 117 -0.52 -6.94 -15.61
CA SER A 117 -1.16 -8.08 -16.29
C SER A 117 -2.66 -7.88 -16.41
N GLN A 118 -3.26 -8.48 -17.44
CA GLN A 118 -4.70 -8.52 -17.60
C GLN A 118 -5.14 -9.88 -18.19
N ASN A 119 -6.32 -10.32 -17.79
CA ASN A 119 -6.97 -11.50 -18.32
C ASN A 119 -8.44 -11.16 -18.61
N GLU A 120 -8.79 -11.09 -19.88
CA GLU A 120 -10.13 -10.75 -20.34
C GLU A 120 -10.99 -12.01 -20.53
N ASN A 121 -12.31 -11.85 -20.49
CA ASN A 121 -13.24 -12.88 -20.89
C ASN A 121 -13.79 -12.61 -22.31
N GLU A 122 -14.51 -13.59 -22.88
CA GLU A 122 -15.11 -13.48 -24.21
C GLU A 122 -16.20 -12.38 -24.30
N ALA A 123 -16.77 -11.98 -23.16
CA ALA A 123 -17.78 -10.92 -23.10
C ALA A 123 -17.17 -9.49 -23.01
N GLY A 124 -15.85 -9.34 -23.13
CA GLY A 124 -15.15 -8.06 -23.02
C GLY A 124 -15.00 -7.53 -21.59
N GLY A 125 -15.28 -8.37 -20.59
CA GLY A 125 -15.03 -8.08 -19.19
C GLY A 125 -13.64 -8.55 -18.74
N MET A 126 -13.21 -8.17 -17.54
CA MET A 126 -11.93 -8.57 -16.97
C MET A 126 -12.10 -9.66 -15.91
N LYS A 127 -11.51 -10.84 -16.15
CA LYS A 127 -11.42 -11.89 -15.12
C LYS A 127 -10.45 -11.47 -14.02
N GLU A 128 -9.35 -10.86 -14.42
CA GLU A 128 -8.29 -10.36 -13.54
C GLU A 128 -7.54 -9.23 -14.22
N VAL A 129 -7.22 -8.19 -13.46
CA VAL A 129 -6.29 -7.14 -13.86
C VAL A 129 -5.40 -6.77 -12.69
N VAL A 130 -4.11 -6.63 -12.94
CA VAL A 130 -3.12 -6.20 -11.95
C VAL A 130 -2.46 -4.93 -12.47
N ILE A 131 -2.49 -3.89 -11.64
CA ILE A 131 -1.88 -2.60 -11.93
C ILE A 131 -0.93 -2.19 -10.83
N ARG A 132 0.09 -1.44 -11.20
CA ARG A 132 1.00 -0.74 -10.30
C ARG A 132 0.65 0.75 -10.31
N VAL A 133 0.39 1.32 -9.14
CA VAL A 133 0.11 2.75 -8.99
C VAL A 133 1.26 3.40 -8.24
N SER A 134 1.81 4.49 -8.80
CA SER A 134 2.96 5.21 -8.23
C SER A 134 2.71 6.72 -8.25
N GLY A 135 3.35 7.46 -7.34
CA GLY A 135 3.18 8.90 -7.18
C GLY A 135 3.32 9.33 -5.74
N GLU A 136 2.52 10.29 -5.31
CA GLU A 136 2.49 10.77 -3.94
C GLU A 136 1.53 9.93 -3.09
N LYS A 137 2.06 9.24 -2.06
CA LYS A 137 1.32 8.38 -1.11
C LYS A 137 0.30 7.43 -1.78
N PRO A 138 0.68 6.69 -2.83
CA PRO A 138 -0.30 5.98 -3.64
C PRO A 138 -0.95 4.81 -2.88
N TYR A 139 -0.19 4.11 -2.01
CA TYR A 139 -0.76 3.06 -1.16
C TYR A 139 -1.70 3.66 -0.10
N GLY A 140 -1.32 4.77 0.54
CA GLY A 140 -2.15 5.44 1.54
C GLY A 140 -3.51 5.89 0.99
N GLN A 141 -3.57 6.35 -0.27
CA GLN A 141 -4.80 6.76 -0.93
C GLN A 141 -5.69 5.57 -1.33
N LEU A 142 -5.12 4.41 -1.63
CA LEU A 142 -5.84 3.27 -2.20
C LEU A 142 -6.01 2.08 -1.24
N LYS A 143 -5.31 2.04 -0.10
CA LYS A 143 -5.33 0.90 0.84
C LYS A 143 -6.73 0.51 1.29
N PHE A 144 -7.64 1.48 1.41
CA PHE A 144 -9.02 1.26 1.82
C PHE A 144 -9.91 0.63 0.74
N GLU A 145 -9.44 0.56 -0.51
CA GLU A 145 -10.17 -0.08 -1.59
C GLU A 145 -10.04 -1.62 -1.57
N GLY A 146 -9.19 -2.16 -0.69
CA GLY A 146 -9.03 -3.61 -0.51
C GLY A 146 -10.27 -4.26 0.11
N GLY A 147 -10.88 -5.22 -0.60
CA GLY A 147 -12.03 -5.97 -0.13
C GLY A 147 -12.98 -6.42 -1.25
N VAL A 148 -14.21 -6.77 -0.87
CA VAL A 148 -15.26 -7.23 -1.78
C VAL A 148 -16.17 -6.07 -2.15
N HIS A 149 -16.21 -5.71 -3.43
CA HIS A 149 -17.11 -4.72 -4.01
C HIS A 149 -18.34 -5.41 -4.61
N ARG A 150 -19.52 -4.94 -4.25
CA ARG A 150 -20.79 -5.52 -4.68
C ARG A 150 -21.53 -4.55 -5.60
N VAL A 151 -21.97 -5.02 -6.75
CA VAL A 151 -22.83 -4.27 -7.67
C VAL A 151 -24.23 -4.86 -7.69
N GLN A 152 -25.24 -3.98 -7.75
CA GLN A 152 -26.65 -4.30 -7.93
C GLN A 152 -27.16 -3.50 -9.12
N ARG A 153 -27.43 -4.17 -10.24
CA ARG A 153 -27.99 -3.59 -11.45
C ARG A 153 -28.64 -4.66 -12.32
N VAL A 154 -29.37 -4.24 -13.36
CA VAL A 154 -29.78 -5.12 -14.45
C VAL A 154 -28.59 -5.29 -15.37
N PRO A 155 -28.00 -6.50 -15.50
CA PRO A 155 -26.86 -6.73 -16.39
C PRO A 155 -27.21 -6.48 -17.85
N VAL A 156 -26.23 -6.11 -18.64
CA VAL A 156 -26.40 -5.99 -20.11
C VAL A 156 -26.78 -7.35 -20.75
N THR A 157 -26.40 -8.45 -20.10
CA THR A 157 -26.71 -9.83 -20.51
C THR A 157 -28.09 -10.33 -20.07
N GLU A 158 -28.85 -9.55 -19.28
CA GLU A 158 -30.16 -9.96 -18.77
C GLU A 158 -31.30 -9.45 -19.66
N SER A 159 -32.06 -10.39 -20.25
CA SER A 159 -33.15 -10.08 -21.15
C SER A 159 -34.50 -9.80 -20.47
N GLN A 160 -34.67 -10.20 -19.19
CA GLN A 160 -35.94 -10.07 -18.47
C GLN A 160 -35.98 -8.87 -17.49
N GLY A 161 -34.97 -8.01 -17.51
CA GLY A 161 -34.91 -6.82 -16.67
C GLY A 161 -34.75 -7.09 -15.18
N ARG A 162 -34.28 -8.27 -14.76
CA ARG A 162 -34.07 -8.61 -13.36
C ARG A 162 -32.78 -8.00 -12.82
N ILE A 163 -32.86 -7.46 -11.61
CA ILE A 163 -31.68 -6.94 -10.90
C ILE A 163 -30.85 -8.13 -10.42
N HIS A 164 -29.58 -8.18 -10.86
CA HIS A 164 -28.61 -9.13 -10.39
C HIS A 164 -27.67 -8.49 -9.37
N THR A 165 -27.10 -9.33 -8.53
CA THR A 165 -26.06 -8.95 -7.56
C THR A 165 -24.79 -9.69 -7.91
N SER A 166 -23.76 -8.95 -8.31
CA SER A 166 -22.44 -9.48 -8.66
C SER A 166 -21.37 -8.87 -7.75
N THR A 167 -20.21 -9.52 -7.68
CA THR A 167 -19.09 -9.06 -6.87
C THR A 167 -17.79 -9.04 -7.67
N ALA A 168 -16.92 -8.12 -7.30
CA ALA A 168 -15.52 -8.13 -7.68
C ALA A 168 -14.67 -7.95 -6.42
N THR A 169 -13.51 -8.57 -6.38
CA THR A 169 -12.55 -8.44 -5.28
C THR A 169 -11.43 -7.52 -5.69
N VAL A 170 -11.03 -6.64 -4.80
CA VAL A 170 -9.90 -5.73 -4.96
C VAL A 170 -8.90 -6.04 -3.85
N ALA A 171 -7.65 -6.33 -4.20
CA ALA A 171 -6.56 -6.40 -3.25
C ALA A 171 -5.61 -5.24 -3.50
N VAL A 172 -5.23 -4.53 -2.46
CA VAL A 172 -4.27 -3.43 -2.52
C VAL A 172 -3.14 -3.75 -1.57
N LEU A 173 -1.93 -3.90 -2.12
CA LEU A 173 -0.73 -4.25 -1.36
C LEU A 173 0.37 -3.22 -1.64
N PRO A 174 1.17 -2.84 -0.63
CA PRO A 174 2.34 -2.00 -0.89
C PRO A 174 3.38 -2.81 -1.66
N GLU A 175 4.02 -2.17 -2.66
CA GLU A 175 5.11 -2.80 -3.40
C GLU A 175 6.25 -3.19 -2.45
N ALA A 176 6.67 -4.46 -2.51
CA ALA A 176 7.81 -4.92 -1.74
C ALA A 176 9.09 -4.25 -2.27
N ALA A 177 9.86 -3.61 -1.39
CA ALA A 177 11.17 -3.11 -1.79
C ALA A 177 12.09 -4.31 -2.08
N GLU A 178 12.84 -4.23 -3.18
CA GLU A 178 13.97 -5.15 -3.39
C GLU A 178 14.93 -4.97 -2.22
N SER A 179 14.93 -5.92 -1.31
CA SER A 179 15.86 -5.88 -0.19
C SER A 179 17.11 -6.67 -0.57
N ASP A 180 18.24 -5.98 -0.63
CA ASP A 180 19.55 -6.62 -0.76
C ASP A 180 19.72 -7.68 0.35
N LEU A 181 20.12 -8.87 -0.07
CA LEU A 181 20.46 -9.94 0.86
C LEU A 181 21.87 -9.68 1.41
N GLU A 182 21.97 -9.08 2.58
CA GLU A 182 23.24 -8.94 3.29
C GLU A 182 23.49 -10.21 4.11
N ILE A 183 24.54 -10.96 3.75
CA ILE A 183 24.98 -12.15 4.47
C ILE A 183 26.14 -11.73 5.36
N LYS A 184 25.92 -11.72 6.67
CA LYS A 184 26.96 -11.38 7.63
C LYS A 184 27.91 -12.54 7.83
N PRO A 185 29.25 -12.30 7.94
CA PRO A 185 30.22 -13.36 8.18
C PRO A 185 29.95 -14.16 9.47
N GLU A 186 29.39 -13.53 10.49
CA GLU A 186 29.03 -14.15 11.78
C GLU A 186 27.90 -15.17 11.67
N ASP A 187 27.04 -15.04 10.64
CA ASP A 187 25.93 -15.96 10.35
C ASP A 187 26.37 -17.19 9.57
N LEU A 188 27.67 -17.30 9.24
CA LEU A 188 28.19 -18.38 8.44
C LEU A 188 29.09 -19.28 9.27
N ARG A 189 28.82 -20.59 9.22
CA ARG A 189 29.75 -21.62 9.65
C ARG A 189 30.39 -22.28 8.40
N ILE A 190 31.69 -22.23 8.33
CA ILE A 190 32.47 -22.77 7.20
C ILE A 190 33.31 -23.97 7.70
N ASP A 191 32.96 -25.14 7.21
CA ASP A 191 33.65 -26.38 7.49
C ASP A 191 34.48 -26.80 6.27
N ILE A 192 35.73 -27.12 6.47
CA ILE A 192 36.65 -27.60 5.43
C ILE A 192 36.90 -29.07 5.67
N TYR A 193 36.83 -29.86 4.62
CA TYR A 193 37.01 -31.29 4.73
C TYR A 193 37.62 -31.89 3.43
N ARG A 194 38.01 -33.16 3.48
CA ARG A 194 38.58 -33.87 2.33
C ARG A 194 37.48 -34.19 1.32
N SER A 195 37.75 -33.89 0.04
CA SER A 195 36.86 -34.30 -1.04
C SER A 195 36.78 -35.81 -1.14
N GLY A 196 35.54 -36.35 -1.25
CA GLY A 196 35.32 -37.76 -1.49
C GLY A 196 35.14 -38.04 -2.99
N GLY A 197 35.69 -39.14 -3.50
CA GLY A 197 35.50 -39.57 -4.88
C GLY A 197 36.69 -40.41 -5.43
N HIS A 198 36.50 -40.98 -6.63
CA HIS A 198 37.56 -41.67 -7.35
C HIS A 198 38.54 -40.65 -7.94
N GLY A 199 39.58 -40.29 -7.18
CA GLY A 199 40.60 -39.33 -7.59
C GLY A 199 42.01 -39.81 -7.28
N GLY A 200 43.03 -39.23 -7.97
CA GLY A 200 44.45 -39.50 -7.75
C GLY A 200 44.99 -38.88 -6.45
N GLN A 201 46.31 -38.94 -6.25
CA GLN A 201 47.00 -38.53 -5.02
C GLN A 201 46.60 -37.13 -4.46
N GLY A 202 46.25 -36.17 -5.34
CA GLY A 202 45.85 -34.82 -4.92
C GLY A 202 44.43 -34.72 -4.26
N VAL A 203 43.51 -35.64 -4.59
CA VAL A 203 42.17 -35.68 -3.98
C VAL A 203 42.23 -36.27 -2.56
N ASN A 204 43.15 -37.19 -2.34
CA ASN A 204 43.26 -37.91 -1.06
C ASN A 204 44.14 -37.19 -0.02
N THR A 205 44.89 -36.16 -0.41
CA THR A 205 45.88 -35.50 0.46
C THR A 205 45.50 -34.03 0.80
N THR A 206 44.59 -33.42 0.06
CA THR A 206 44.26 -31.97 0.23
C THR A 206 42.84 -31.78 0.71
N ASP A 207 42.66 -30.97 1.80
CA ASP A 207 41.37 -30.56 2.29
C ASP A 207 40.81 -29.43 1.38
N SER A 208 40.25 -29.82 0.23
CA SER A 208 39.73 -28.86 -0.78
C SER A 208 38.22 -28.67 -0.76
N ALA A 209 37.49 -29.60 -0.15
CA ALA A 209 36.03 -29.49 -0.05
C ALA A 209 35.59 -28.48 1.01
N VAL A 210 34.59 -27.66 0.69
CA VAL A 210 34.07 -26.63 1.55
C VAL A 210 32.59 -26.82 1.75
N ARG A 211 32.14 -26.76 3.02
CA ARG A 211 30.73 -26.72 3.41
C ARG A 211 30.48 -25.38 4.10
N ILE A 212 29.49 -24.65 3.61
CA ILE A 212 29.05 -23.41 4.21
C ILE A 212 27.62 -23.61 4.71
N THR A 213 27.38 -23.34 6.00
CA THR A 213 26.08 -23.40 6.63
C THR A 213 25.70 -21.99 7.08
N HIS A 214 24.54 -21.52 6.62
CA HIS A 214 23.96 -20.28 7.12
C HIS A 214 23.19 -20.58 8.40
N LEU A 215 23.69 -20.12 9.53
CA LEU A 215 23.20 -20.48 10.87
C LEU A 215 21.72 -20.11 11.10
N PRO A 216 21.24 -18.89 10.72
CA PRO A 216 19.87 -18.49 10.99
C PRO A 216 18.83 -19.31 10.21
N THR A 217 19.14 -19.72 8.98
CA THR A 217 18.20 -20.45 8.12
C THR A 217 18.43 -21.95 8.05
N GLY A 218 19.59 -22.42 8.53
CA GLY A 218 20.00 -23.82 8.45
C GLY A 218 20.36 -24.29 7.03
N ILE A 219 20.38 -23.41 6.03
CA ILE A 219 20.71 -23.76 4.66
C ILE A 219 22.20 -24.10 4.58
N MET A 220 22.48 -25.28 4.01
CA MET A 220 23.81 -25.79 3.86
C MET A 220 24.16 -26.02 2.38
N VAL A 221 25.35 -25.61 1.99
CA VAL A 221 25.93 -25.85 0.65
C VAL A 221 27.28 -26.48 0.80
N ALA A 222 27.53 -27.60 0.11
CA ALA A 222 28.81 -28.26 0.05
C ALA A 222 29.32 -28.23 -1.40
N MET A 223 30.59 -27.89 -1.58
CA MET A 223 31.28 -27.83 -2.88
C MET A 223 32.62 -28.53 -2.80
N GLN A 224 32.89 -29.38 -3.80
CA GLN A 224 34.14 -30.15 -3.91
C GLN A 224 34.64 -30.31 -5.36
N ASP A 225 34.05 -29.57 -6.31
CA ASP A 225 34.27 -29.77 -7.75
C ASP A 225 35.62 -29.23 -8.22
N GLU A 226 36.16 -28.25 -7.50
CA GLU A 226 37.43 -27.64 -7.85
C GLU A 226 38.58 -28.18 -7.00
N ARG A 227 39.79 -28.15 -7.58
CA ARG A 227 41.01 -28.53 -6.84
C ARG A 227 41.41 -27.50 -5.78
N SER A 228 40.95 -26.25 -5.92
CA SER A 228 41.26 -25.16 -5.01
C SER A 228 40.14 -24.97 -3.99
N GLN A 229 40.48 -25.05 -2.71
CA GLN A 229 39.58 -24.72 -1.60
C GLN A 229 38.98 -23.36 -1.75
N GLN A 230 39.77 -22.36 -2.20
CA GLN A 230 39.31 -20.99 -2.36
C GLN A 230 38.25 -20.86 -3.47
N GLN A 231 38.40 -21.59 -4.58
CA GLN A 231 37.42 -21.64 -5.66
C GLN A 231 36.13 -22.34 -5.20
N ASN A 232 36.24 -23.46 -4.47
CA ASN A 232 35.07 -24.12 -3.86
C ASN A 232 34.34 -23.21 -2.89
N ARG A 233 35.06 -22.42 -2.08
CA ARG A 233 34.44 -21.42 -1.16
C ARG A 233 33.67 -20.35 -1.91
N VAL A 234 34.22 -19.78 -2.99
CA VAL A 234 33.54 -18.75 -3.81
C VAL A 234 32.29 -19.34 -4.46
N LYS A 235 32.38 -20.55 -5.04
CA LYS A 235 31.22 -21.23 -5.62
C LYS A 235 30.14 -21.54 -4.57
N ALA A 236 30.53 -22.05 -3.40
CA ALA A 236 29.63 -22.35 -2.31
C ALA A 236 28.88 -21.09 -1.82
N MET A 237 29.58 -19.95 -1.70
CA MET A 237 28.98 -18.67 -1.35
C MET A 237 27.99 -18.20 -2.42
N ALA A 238 28.30 -18.32 -3.70
CA ALA A 238 27.39 -17.93 -4.78
C ALA A 238 26.10 -18.76 -4.76
N VAL A 239 26.23 -20.08 -4.60
CA VAL A 239 25.06 -20.98 -4.50
C VAL A 239 24.27 -20.74 -3.21
N LEU A 240 24.93 -20.49 -2.08
CA LEU A 240 24.26 -20.14 -0.83
C LEU A 240 23.45 -18.85 -0.98
N ARG A 241 24.03 -17.80 -1.58
CA ARG A 241 23.34 -16.53 -1.84
C ARG A 241 22.10 -16.75 -2.71
N SER A 242 22.20 -17.52 -3.77
CA SER A 242 21.07 -17.85 -4.64
C SER A 242 19.94 -18.56 -3.89
N ARG A 243 20.27 -19.57 -3.06
CA ARG A 243 19.27 -20.29 -2.25
C ARG A 243 18.62 -19.43 -1.18
N LEU A 244 19.39 -18.53 -0.56
CA LEU A 244 18.85 -17.58 0.42
C LEU A 244 17.93 -16.56 -0.24
N MET A 245 18.27 -16.05 -1.43
CA MET A 245 17.41 -15.15 -2.21
C MET A 245 16.11 -15.85 -2.61
N GLU A 246 16.19 -17.09 -3.07
CA GLU A 246 15.02 -17.89 -3.44
C GLU A 246 14.10 -18.14 -2.24
N LYS A 247 14.65 -18.52 -1.10
CA LYS A 247 13.90 -18.70 0.15
C LYS A 247 13.21 -17.41 0.58
N LYS A 248 13.94 -16.29 0.58
CA LYS A 248 13.38 -14.98 0.91
C LYS A 248 12.23 -14.60 -0.01
N LYS A 249 12.40 -14.80 -1.33
CA LYS A 249 11.34 -14.56 -2.31
C LYS A 249 10.11 -15.43 -2.05
N GLN A 250 10.29 -16.69 -1.66
CA GLN A 250 9.18 -17.58 -1.31
C GLN A 250 8.46 -17.11 -0.03
N GLU A 251 9.18 -16.67 0.99
CA GLU A 251 8.62 -16.12 2.23
C GLU A 251 7.84 -14.83 1.96
N GLU A 252 8.39 -13.92 1.14
CA GLU A 252 7.71 -12.69 0.73
C GLU A 252 6.44 -12.98 -0.08
N MET A 253 6.48 -13.95 -1.01
CA MET A 253 5.31 -14.38 -1.78
C MET A 253 4.24 -15.02 -0.87
N ALA A 254 4.64 -15.83 0.11
CA ALA A 254 3.71 -16.42 1.06
C ALA A 254 3.04 -15.35 1.93
N ALA A 255 3.81 -14.40 2.47
CA ALA A 255 3.28 -13.28 3.24
C ALA A 255 2.33 -12.39 2.43
N ALA A 256 2.67 -12.07 1.17
CA ALA A 256 1.79 -11.32 0.27
C ALA A 256 0.50 -12.10 -0.05
N SER A 257 0.60 -13.43 -0.25
CA SER A 257 -0.57 -14.29 -0.47
C SER A 257 -1.51 -14.32 0.74
N ASP A 258 -0.95 -14.39 1.95
CA ASP A 258 -1.75 -14.42 3.18
C ASP A 258 -2.37 -13.04 3.47
N ALA A 259 -1.63 -11.95 3.29
CA ALA A 259 -2.17 -10.60 3.38
C ALA A 259 -3.31 -10.38 2.38
N ARG A 260 -3.13 -10.83 1.13
CA ARG A 260 -4.18 -10.79 0.12
C ARG A 260 -5.43 -11.57 0.53
N LYS A 261 -5.28 -12.81 1.02
CA LYS A 261 -6.40 -13.62 1.49
C LYS A 261 -7.18 -12.94 2.62
N SER A 262 -6.49 -12.26 3.54
CA SER A 262 -7.13 -11.53 4.62
C SER A 262 -7.96 -10.34 4.13
N LEU A 263 -7.53 -9.66 3.04
CA LEU A 263 -8.25 -8.54 2.46
C LEU A 263 -9.49 -8.95 1.68
N ILE A 264 -9.41 -10.02 0.87
CA ILE A 264 -10.49 -10.39 -0.06
C ILE A 264 -11.40 -11.50 0.48
N GLY A 265 -11.04 -12.14 1.60
CA GLY A 265 -11.82 -13.24 2.17
C GLY A 265 -12.12 -14.35 1.17
N SER A 266 -13.36 -14.83 1.16
CA SER A 266 -13.86 -15.80 0.17
C SER A 266 -14.37 -15.16 -1.12
N GLY A 267 -14.50 -13.81 -1.17
CA GLY A 267 -15.15 -13.08 -2.25
C GLY A 267 -16.67 -13.21 -2.29
N ASP A 268 -17.26 -13.74 -1.21
CA ASP A 268 -18.72 -13.91 -1.09
C ASP A 268 -19.43 -12.55 -0.99
N ARG A 269 -20.69 -12.51 -1.44
CA ARG A 269 -21.55 -11.31 -1.38
C ARG A 269 -21.80 -10.79 0.02
N SER A 270 -21.65 -11.62 1.03
CA SER A 270 -21.81 -11.27 2.45
C SER A 270 -20.63 -10.46 2.99
N GLU A 271 -19.43 -10.65 2.46
CA GLU A 271 -18.18 -10.00 2.90
C GLU A 271 -17.94 -8.62 2.28
N LYS A 272 -18.98 -8.04 1.66
CA LYS A 272 -18.89 -6.75 0.98
C LYS A 272 -18.40 -5.63 1.87
N ILE A 273 -17.42 -4.88 1.41
CA ILE A 273 -17.01 -3.59 1.99
C ILE A 273 -17.86 -2.45 1.43
N ARG A 274 -18.19 -2.49 0.12
CA ARG A 274 -18.94 -1.43 -0.56
C ARG A 274 -19.98 -1.98 -1.50
N THR A 275 -21.13 -1.29 -1.60
CA THR A 275 -22.22 -1.64 -2.52
C THR A 275 -22.51 -0.48 -3.47
N TYR A 276 -22.52 -0.77 -4.77
CA TYR A 276 -22.92 0.11 -5.86
C TYR A 276 -24.31 -0.29 -6.32
N ASN A 277 -25.33 0.47 -5.93
CA ASN A 277 -26.75 0.21 -6.27
C ASN A 277 -27.18 1.17 -7.37
N PHE A 278 -27.13 0.73 -8.61
CA PHE A 278 -27.49 1.54 -9.76
C PHE A 278 -28.99 1.92 -9.81
N PRO A 279 -29.95 1.01 -9.54
CA PRO A 279 -31.37 1.38 -9.50
C PRO A 279 -31.73 2.46 -8.50
N GLN A 280 -31.00 2.55 -7.39
CA GLN A 280 -31.20 3.57 -6.35
C GLN A 280 -30.22 4.75 -6.47
N ASP A 281 -29.36 4.73 -7.48
CA ASP A 281 -28.26 5.67 -7.65
C ASP A 281 -27.50 5.95 -6.33
N ARG A 282 -27.15 4.88 -5.61
CA ARG A 282 -26.55 4.97 -4.28
C ARG A 282 -25.34 4.08 -4.14
N ILE A 283 -24.26 4.63 -3.58
CA ILE A 283 -23.08 3.89 -3.10
C ILE A 283 -23.12 3.87 -1.59
N THR A 284 -22.84 2.71 -0.98
CA THR A 284 -22.76 2.56 0.47
C THR A 284 -21.47 1.87 0.83
N ASP A 285 -20.61 2.52 1.63
CA ASP A 285 -19.49 1.86 2.30
C ASP A 285 -19.98 1.34 3.66
N HIS A 286 -19.87 0.02 3.83
CA HIS A 286 -20.44 -0.67 4.99
C HIS A 286 -19.54 -0.59 6.22
N ARG A 287 -18.28 -0.22 6.09
CA ARG A 287 -17.30 -0.11 7.19
C ARG A 287 -17.59 1.11 8.06
N VAL A 288 -17.87 2.23 7.39
CA VAL A 288 -18.15 3.54 8.05
C VAL A 288 -19.60 3.95 7.95
N HIS A 289 -20.49 3.09 7.40
CA HIS A 289 -21.91 3.36 7.18
C HIS A 289 -22.17 4.64 6.36
N TYR A 290 -21.21 5.06 5.54
CA TYR A 290 -21.33 6.22 4.69
C TYR A 290 -22.07 5.88 3.40
N SER A 291 -22.95 6.78 2.95
CA SER A 291 -23.70 6.61 1.70
C SER A 291 -23.76 7.93 0.92
N ARG A 292 -23.56 7.82 -0.41
CA ARG A 292 -23.71 8.94 -1.33
C ARG A 292 -24.54 8.54 -2.57
N SER A 293 -25.10 9.52 -3.26
CA SER A 293 -25.70 9.38 -4.59
C SER A 293 -24.66 9.58 -5.70
N ASN A 294 -25.07 9.37 -6.94
CA ASN A 294 -24.29 9.55 -8.16
C ASN A 294 -23.22 8.46 -8.36
N VAL A 295 -23.71 7.22 -8.57
CA VAL A 295 -22.86 6.06 -8.91
C VAL A 295 -22.04 6.34 -10.15
N GLY A 296 -22.60 7.06 -11.15
CA GLY A 296 -21.91 7.39 -12.39
C GLY A 296 -20.63 8.20 -12.17
N ALA A 297 -20.70 9.26 -11.35
CA ALA A 297 -19.53 10.07 -11.04
C ALA A 297 -18.43 9.25 -10.32
N ALA A 298 -18.82 8.38 -9.39
CA ALA A 298 -17.86 7.50 -8.74
C ALA A 298 -17.18 6.54 -9.74
N MET A 299 -17.93 5.95 -10.66
CA MET A 299 -17.37 5.10 -11.72
C MET A 299 -16.47 5.89 -12.68
N ASP A 300 -16.58 7.22 -12.71
CA ASP A 300 -15.67 8.14 -13.39
C ASP A 300 -14.49 8.63 -12.52
N GLY A 301 -14.25 7.95 -11.39
CA GLY A 301 -13.09 8.20 -10.52
C GLY A 301 -13.30 9.26 -9.45
N ASP A 302 -14.56 9.74 -9.23
CA ASP A 302 -14.89 10.66 -8.16
C ASP A 302 -15.23 9.87 -6.88
N ILE A 303 -14.20 9.44 -6.16
CA ILE A 303 -14.30 8.67 -4.91
C ILE A 303 -13.60 9.35 -3.72
N ASP A 304 -13.27 10.62 -3.83
CA ASP A 304 -12.52 11.38 -2.82
C ASP A 304 -13.21 11.43 -1.47
N ASP A 305 -14.53 11.58 -1.47
CA ASP A 305 -15.33 11.57 -0.25
C ASP A 305 -15.29 10.23 0.48
N LEU A 306 -15.33 9.10 -0.27
CA LEU A 306 -15.20 7.76 0.30
C LEU A 306 -13.83 7.55 0.93
N VAL A 307 -12.77 7.96 0.24
CA VAL A 307 -11.38 7.86 0.76
C VAL A 307 -11.23 8.73 2.01
N ARG A 308 -11.77 9.95 2.01
CA ARG A 308 -11.71 10.87 3.15
C ARG A 308 -12.41 10.31 4.38
N GLU A 309 -13.65 9.82 4.23
CA GLU A 309 -14.42 9.24 5.34
C GLU A 309 -13.70 8.03 5.97
N LEU A 310 -13.10 7.18 5.15
CA LEU A 310 -12.33 6.02 5.61
C LEU A 310 -11.04 6.42 6.30
N THR A 311 -10.35 7.44 5.78
CA THR A 311 -9.15 8.00 6.42
C THR A 311 -9.49 8.62 7.77
N GLN A 312 -10.62 9.33 7.88
CA GLN A 312 -11.07 9.91 9.16
C GLN A 312 -11.42 8.81 10.19
N ALA A 313 -12.06 7.72 9.74
CA ALA A 313 -12.35 6.58 10.61
C ALA A 313 -11.07 5.90 11.12
N GLU A 314 -10.07 5.65 10.24
CA GLU A 314 -8.77 5.10 10.65
C GLU A 314 -8.08 6.00 11.69
N ARG A 315 -8.17 7.34 11.50
CA ARG A 315 -7.63 8.33 12.45
C ARG A 315 -8.30 8.25 13.81
N ALA A 316 -9.64 8.23 13.82
CA ALA A 316 -10.40 8.14 15.06
C ALA A 316 -10.10 6.83 15.84
N ASP A 317 -9.94 5.71 15.14
CA ASP A 317 -9.56 4.43 15.75
C ASP A 317 -8.13 4.47 16.31
N ALA A 318 -7.19 5.14 15.62
CA ALA A 318 -5.82 5.31 16.09
C ALA A 318 -5.74 6.20 17.33
N GLU A 319 -6.53 7.28 17.40
CA GLU A 319 -6.61 8.16 18.58
C GLU A 319 -7.25 7.45 19.77
N ALA A 320 -8.26 6.61 19.55
CA ALA A 320 -8.90 5.84 20.61
C ALA A 320 -8.02 4.74 21.20
N ALA A 321 -6.97 4.34 20.47
CA ALA A 321 -6.02 3.29 20.91
C ALA A 321 -4.83 3.84 21.72
N VAL A 322 -4.67 5.17 21.83
CA VAL A 322 -3.63 5.89 22.59
C VAL A 322 -4.19 6.32 23.95
#